data_4976cb9766fd2c8434658d9e06cf247e
#
_entry.id   4976cb9766fd2c8434658d9e06cf247e
#
_cell.length_a   1.000
_cell.length_b   1.000
_cell.length_c   1.000
_cell.angle_alpha   90.00
_cell.angle_beta   90.00
_cell.angle_gamma   90.00
#
_symmetry.space_group_name_H-M   'P 1'
#
loop_
_entity.id
_entity.type
_entity.pdbx_description
1 polymer ?
#
loop_
_entity_poly.entity_id
_entity_poly.type
_entity_poly.pdbx_seq_one_letter_code
_entity_poly.pdbx_strand_id
1 'polypeptide(L)'
;MFFASCENELDNYSAPNGGIKGTILDAETNEPIPLPVQGSTGVIINMWEQNTDATKSVDFYAKMDGTYENSQMFNCDYKIVVNGPFVSTCEDIVTIKGQTTHDLKATPYARINASAQVSGKTITINYSVTPSNSSYTVSEVYGYWNFAPGIDNGSANQAGKQTVKATEGTITFDLSNNANYTSNLYKIKSNGNKLYVRIGAKTEGKINYSKILEVTVQ
;
A
#
# COMPACT_ATOMS: atom_id res chain seq x y z
N MET A 1 -45.05 37.94 -12.90
CA MET A 1 -44.32 36.65 -12.84
C MET A 1 -42.86 36.98 -12.82
N PHE A 2 -42.22 37.01 -11.63
CA PHE A 2 -40.81 37.36 -11.49
C PHE A 2 -40.00 36.04 -11.62
N PHE A 3 -39.17 35.94 -12.65
CA PHE A 3 -38.16 34.90 -12.74
C PHE A 3 -37.01 35.31 -11.82
N ALA A 4 -36.89 34.67 -10.67
CA ALA A 4 -35.64 34.69 -9.91
C ALA A 4 -34.62 33.91 -10.71
N SER A 5 -33.71 34.61 -11.38
CA SER A 5 -32.47 34.02 -11.88
C SER A 5 -31.65 33.62 -10.66
N CYS A 6 -31.37 32.33 -10.47
CA CYS A 6 -30.30 31.91 -9.61
C CYS A 6 -29.00 32.43 -10.25
N GLU A 7 -28.45 33.49 -9.70
CA GLU A 7 -27.05 33.83 -9.96
C GLU A 7 -26.21 32.68 -9.39
N ASN A 8 -25.78 31.75 -10.24
CA ASN A 8 -24.68 30.91 -9.94
C ASN A 8 -23.46 31.83 -9.85
N GLU A 9 -23.00 32.13 -8.65
CA GLU A 9 -21.68 32.69 -8.46
C GLU A 9 -20.71 31.68 -9.07
N LEU A 10 -20.15 32.03 -10.22
CA LEU A 10 -19.10 31.27 -10.85
C LEU A 10 -17.93 31.31 -9.88
N ASP A 11 -17.48 30.13 -9.47
CA ASP A 11 -16.24 29.97 -8.72
C ASP A 11 -15.10 30.53 -9.58
N ASN A 12 -14.62 31.72 -9.21
CA ASN A 12 -13.54 32.41 -9.90
C ASN A 12 -12.14 31.99 -9.44
N TYR A 13 -12.03 30.94 -8.62
CA TYR A 13 -10.74 30.43 -8.23
C TYR A 13 -10.01 29.83 -9.42
N SER A 14 -8.72 30.13 -9.55
CA SER A 14 -7.88 29.47 -10.53
C SER A 14 -7.80 27.97 -10.21
N ALA A 15 -7.87 27.14 -11.24
CA ALA A 15 -7.72 25.70 -11.07
C ALA A 15 -6.42 25.37 -10.33
N PRO A 16 -6.39 24.32 -9.49
CA PRO A 16 -5.18 23.90 -8.81
C PRO A 16 -4.10 23.52 -9.85
N ASN A 17 -2.92 24.13 -9.71
CA ASN A 17 -1.78 23.97 -10.62
C ASN A 17 -0.52 23.46 -9.92
N GLY A 18 -0.62 23.17 -8.63
CA GLY A 18 0.40 22.50 -7.84
C GLY A 18 0.18 21.00 -7.79
N GLY A 19 1.11 20.29 -7.20
CA GLY A 19 1.02 18.87 -6.94
C GLY A 19 2.12 18.40 -6.00
N ILE A 20 1.95 17.20 -5.48
CA ILE A 20 2.94 16.55 -4.62
C ILE A 20 3.17 15.13 -5.08
N LYS A 21 4.40 14.68 -4.99
CA LYS A 21 4.80 13.28 -5.10
C LYS A 21 5.90 12.98 -4.10
N GLY A 22 6.00 11.73 -3.68
CA GLY A 22 7.04 11.30 -2.75
C GLY A 22 6.93 9.83 -2.42
N THR A 23 7.71 9.41 -1.44
CA THR A 23 7.79 8.03 -0.96
C THR A 23 7.72 8.03 0.56
N ILE A 24 7.01 7.07 1.13
CA ILE A 24 7.06 6.78 2.56
C ILE A 24 8.22 5.83 2.79
N LEU A 25 9.28 6.34 3.38
CA LEU A 25 10.53 5.64 3.63
C LEU A 25 10.60 5.15 5.07
N ASP A 26 11.15 3.97 5.27
CA ASP A 26 11.52 3.47 6.59
C ASP A 26 12.61 4.38 7.20
N ALA A 27 12.34 4.91 8.38
CA ALA A 27 13.22 5.86 9.06
C ALA A 27 14.62 5.28 9.39
N GLU A 28 14.73 3.94 9.50
CA GLU A 28 16.00 3.27 9.81
C GLU A 28 16.77 2.85 8.55
N THR A 29 16.08 2.22 7.59
CA THR A 29 16.74 1.65 6.40
C THR A 29 16.79 2.58 5.21
N ASN A 30 15.99 3.64 5.22
CA ASN A 30 15.78 4.56 4.11
C ASN A 30 15.20 3.90 2.83
N GLU A 31 14.63 2.71 2.96
CA GLU A 31 13.97 1.99 1.88
C GLU A 31 12.46 2.30 1.86
N PRO A 32 11.80 2.28 0.68
CA PRO A 32 10.35 2.42 0.61
C PRO A 32 9.63 1.35 1.45
N ILE A 33 8.64 1.76 2.24
CA ILE A 33 7.82 0.83 3.02
C ILE A 33 6.74 0.22 2.13
N PRO A 34 6.70 -1.10 1.94
CA PRO A 34 5.63 -1.76 1.21
C PRO A 34 4.28 -1.63 1.96
N LEU A 35 3.27 -1.08 1.29
CA LEU A 35 1.96 -0.76 1.87
C LEU A 35 0.88 -1.74 1.39
N PRO A 36 -0.29 -1.80 2.07
CA PRO A 36 -1.44 -2.55 1.58
C PRO A 36 -1.98 -1.98 0.26
N VAL A 37 -2.88 -2.73 -0.37
CA VAL A 37 -3.58 -2.32 -1.60
C VAL A 37 -4.44 -1.08 -1.33
N GLN A 38 -4.52 -0.18 -2.30
CA GLN A 38 -5.45 0.95 -2.24
C GLN A 38 -6.90 0.47 -2.08
N GLY A 39 -7.70 1.21 -1.34
CA GLY A 39 -9.08 0.86 -1.02
C GLY A 39 -9.31 0.67 0.48
N SER A 40 -10.13 -0.26 0.89
CA SER A 40 -10.52 -0.44 2.30
C SER A 40 -9.36 -0.78 3.24
N THR A 41 -8.28 -1.35 2.72
CA THR A 41 -7.05 -1.67 3.47
C THR A 41 -5.94 -0.65 3.25
N GLY A 42 -6.13 0.27 2.31
CA GLY A 42 -5.10 1.21 1.83
C GLY A 42 -4.70 2.27 2.84
N VAL A 43 -3.52 2.80 2.64
CA VAL A 43 -2.98 3.92 3.41
C VAL A 43 -3.39 5.23 2.74
N ILE A 44 -4.08 6.09 3.50
CA ILE A 44 -4.56 7.38 3.03
C ILE A 44 -3.58 8.48 3.45
N ILE A 45 -3.25 9.34 2.51
CA ILE A 45 -2.54 10.61 2.72
C ILE A 45 -3.60 11.68 2.93
N ASN A 46 -3.63 12.31 4.09
CA ASN A 46 -4.51 13.42 4.40
C ASN A 46 -3.69 14.71 4.35
N MET A 47 -4.03 15.63 3.44
CA MET A 47 -3.37 16.92 3.26
C MET A 47 -4.28 18.03 3.77
N TRP A 48 -3.91 18.64 4.89
CA TRP A 48 -4.65 19.72 5.53
C TRP A 48 -4.03 21.06 5.16
N GLU A 49 -4.75 21.90 4.43
CA GLU A 49 -4.32 23.26 4.14
C GLU A 49 -4.08 24.03 5.42
N GLN A 50 -3.01 24.81 5.44
CA GLN A 50 -2.62 25.66 6.57
C GLN A 50 -2.90 27.11 6.22
N ASN A 51 -3.33 27.90 7.23
CA ASN A 51 -3.60 29.32 7.10
C ASN A 51 -4.70 29.64 6.05
N THR A 52 -5.65 28.74 5.88
CA THR A 52 -6.85 28.91 5.04
C THR A 52 -8.11 28.60 5.87
N ASP A 53 -9.29 28.85 5.30
CA ASP A 53 -10.58 28.50 5.92
C ASP A 53 -10.98 27.02 5.65
N ALA A 54 -10.10 26.22 5.07
CA ALA A 54 -10.37 24.83 4.74
C ALA A 54 -10.59 24.00 6.01
N THR A 55 -11.73 23.33 6.08
CA THR A 55 -12.13 22.46 7.22
C THR A 55 -12.00 20.98 6.92
N LYS A 56 -11.55 20.61 5.71
CA LYS A 56 -11.39 19.23 5.25
C LYS A 56 -10.03 19.05 4.61
N SER A 57 -9.47 17.85 4.76
CA SER A 57 -8.26 17.45 4.05
C SER A 57 -8.54 17.11 2.59
N VAL A 58 -7.53 17.25 1.76
CA VAL A 58 -7.46 16.61 0.44
C VAL A 58 -6.90 15.21 0.65
N ASP A 59 -7.69 14.18 0.36
CA ASP A 59 -7.37 12.79 0.67
C ASP A 59 -7.07 12.00 -0.61
N PHE A 60 -5.98 11.25 -0.59
CA PHE A 60 -5.63 10.32 -1.66
C PHE A 60 -4.81 9.14 -1.12
N TYR A 61 -4.67 8.07 -1.91
CA TYR A 61 -4.00 6.85 -1.47
C TYR A 61 -2.51 6.84 -1.80
N ALA A 62 -1.71 6.33 -0.86
CA ALA A 62 -0.38 5.82 -1.18
C ALA A 62 -0.49 4.51 -1.98
N LYS A 63 0.50 4.23 -2.83
CA LYS A 63 0.61 3.00 -3.62
C LYS A 63 1.28 1.88 -2.81
N MET A 64 1.14 0.64 -3.26
CA MET A 64 1.69 -0.54 -2.58
C MET A 64 3.22 -0.55 -2.47
N ASP A 65 3.90 0.19 -3.32
CA ASP A 65 5.37 0.35 -3.32
C ASP A 65 5.87 1.46 -2.38
N GLY A 66 4.96 2.09 -1.64
CA GLY A 66 5.26 3.18 -0.72
C GLY A 66 5.25 4.56 -1.36
N THR A 67 5.09 4.67 -2.68
CA THR A 67 5.02 5.96 -3.37
C THR A 67 3.64 6.60 -3.24
N TYR A 68 3.58 7.92 -3.39
CA TYR A 68 2.32 8.66 -3.44
C TYR A 68 2.40 9.83 -4.40
N GLU A 69 1.26 10.25 -4.95
CA GLU A 69 1.19 11.34 -5.90
C GLU A 69 -0.23 11.94 -5.96
N ASN A 70 -0.30 13.26 -5.97
CA ASN A 70 -1.47 14.03 -6.36
C ASN A 70 -1.02 15.23 -7.18
N SER A 71 -1.40 15.28 -8.45
CA SER A 71 -0.97 16.31 -9.41
C SER A 71 -1.86 17.55 -9.43
N GLN A 72 -2.94 17.59 -8.62
CA GLN A 72 -3.92 18.66 -8.61
C GLN A 72 -4.13 19.19 -7.19
N MET A 73 -3.28 20.11 -6.78
CA MET A 73 -3.33 20.76 -5.47
C MET A 73 -3.17 22.26 -5.61
N PHE A 74 -3.70 23.03 -4.67
CA PHE A 74 -3.43 24.45 -4.57
C PHE A 74 -2.00 24.68 -4.04
N ASN A 75 -1.39 25.80 -4.46
CA ASN A 75 -0.07 26.21 -3.95
C ASN A 75 -0.23 26.90 -2.60
N CYS A 76 -0.03 26.18 -1.52
CA CYS A 76 -0.01 26.68 -0.15
C CYS A 76 0.72 25.70 0.76
N ASP A 77 0.77 26.00 2.05
CA ASP A 77 1.30 25.09 3.05
C ASP A 77 0.28 24.03 3.43
N TYR A 78 0.74 22.79 3.56
CA TYR A 78 -0.07 21.65 4.00
C TYR A 78 0.58 20.94 5.19
N LYS A 79 -0.24 20.57 6.17
CA LYS A 79 0.11 19.51 7.09
C LYS A 79 -0.27 18.17 6.48
N ILE A 80 0.71 17.30 6.27
CA ILE A 80 0.52 15.92 5.83
C ILE A 80 0.32 15.04 7.06
N VAL A 81 -0.70 14.19 7.04
CA VAL A 81 -0.94 13.19 8.08
C VAL A 81 -1.20 11.84 7.41
N VAL A 82 -0.41 10.83 7.77
CA VAL A 82 -0.54 9.48 7.20
C VAL A 82 -0.68 8.46 8.32
N ASN A 83 -1.83 7.81 8.35
CA ASN A 83 -2.12 6.71 9.25
C ASN A 83 -1.97 5.39 8.50
N GLY A 84 -0.95 4.62 8.84
CA GLY A 84 -0.63 3.34 8.19
C GLY A 84 -0.21 2.29 9.21
N PRO A 85 0.37 1.18 8.77
CA PRO A 85 0.94 0.16 9.64
C PRO A 85 2.30 0.60 10.21
N PHE A 86 2.30 1.78 10.84
CA PHE A 86 3.48 2.45 11.41
C PHE A 86 3.36 2.53 12.94
N VAL A 87 4.50 2.57 13.62
CA VAL A 87 4.60 2.68 15.08
C VAL A 87 3.96 3.96 15.61
N SER A 88 4.08 5.04 14.84
CA SER A 88 3.44 6.33 15.12
C SER A 88 2.82 6.89 13.83
N THR A 89 1.89 7.84 13.99
CA THR A 89 1.39 8.62 12.86
C THR A 89 2.57 9.31 12.17
N CYS A 90 2.66 9.14 10.85
CA CYS A 90 3.64 9.84 10.03
C CYS A 90 3.05 11.20 9.67
N GLU A 91 3.68 12.29 10.08
CA GLU A 91 3.23 13.65 9.77
C GLU A 91 4.38 14.60 9.49
N ASP A 92 4.12 15.60 8.66
CA ASP A 92 5.08 16.65 8.32
C ASP A 92 4.34 17.90 7.80
N ILE A 93 5.08 18.99 7.58
CA ILE A 93 4.58 20.21 6.94
C ILE A 93 5.33 20.42 5.63
N VAL A 94 4.59 20.66 4.55
CA VAL A 94 5.18 20.89 3.23
C VAL A 94 4.54 22.10 2.56
N THR A 95 5.34 22.92 1.90
CA THR A 95 4.87 23.98 1.02
C THR A 95 4.76 23.46 -0.40
N ILE A 96 3.56 23.44 -0.94
CA ILE A 96 3.31 23.13 -2.36
C ILE A 96 3.58 24.38 -3.19
N LYS A 97 4.53 24.26 -4.13
CA LYS A 97 4.84 25.28 -5.11
C LYS A 97 5.12 24.64 -6.46
N GLY A 98 4.11 24.61 -7.32
CA GLY A 98 4.13 23.81 -8.53
C GLY A 98 4.21 22.31 -8.19
N GLN A 99 4.89 21.51 -9.01
CA GLN A 99 5.09 20.08 -8.72
C GLN A 99 6.21 19.90 -7.68
N THR A 100 5.81 19.54 -6.48
CA THR A 100 6.70 19.40 -5.30
C THR A 100 7.01 17.94 -5.04
N THR A 101 8.28 17.63 -4.76
CA THR A 101 8.70 16.28 -4.30
C THR A 101 9.00 16.34 -2.80
N HIS A 102 8.39 15.44 -2.02
CA HIS A 102 8.55 15.39 -0.57
C HIS A 102 8.46 13.95 -0.08
N ASP A 103 9.52 13.42 0.52
CA ASP A 103 9.54 12.08 1.10
C ASP A 103 9.19 12.14 2.59
N LEU A 104 8.43 11.16 3.05
CA LEU A 104 8.03 11.00 4.45
C LEU A 104 8.84 9.90 5.12
N LYS A 105 9.07 10.02 6.41
CA LYS A 105 9.73 8.99 7.22
C LYS A 105 8.74 8.36 8.18
N ALA A 106 8.69 7.03 8.19
CA ALA A 106 7.87 6.26 9.13
C ALA A 106 8.63 5.02 9.61
N THR A 107 8.26 4.50 10.76
CA THR A 107 8.80 3.23 11.27
C THR A 107 7.72 2.15 11.16
N PRO A 108 7.87 1.11 10.32
CA PRO A 108 6.93 0.00 10.27
C PRO A 108 7.04 -0.81 11.57
N TYR A 109 5.97 -1.51 11.97
CA TYR A 109 6.04 -2.41 13.13
C TYR A 109 6.98 -3.61 12.90
N ALA A 110 7.07 -4.08 11.67
CA ALA A 110 8.02 -5.13 11.28
C ALA A 110 8.50 -4.95 9.84
N ARG A 111 9.72 -5.43 9.58
CA ARG A 111 10.35 -5.53 8.26
C ARG A 111 10.31 -6.97 7.78
N ILE A 112 9.99 -7.18 6.51
CA ILE A 112 9.79 -8.50 5.96
C ILE A 112 10.65 -8.68 4.73
N ASN A 113 11.56 -9.63 4.79
CA ASN A 113 12.29 -10.11 3.62
C ASN A 113 11.60 -11.37 3.09
N ALA A 114 11.46 -11.46 1.78
CA ALA A 114 10.88 -12.63 1.13
C ALA A 114 11.53 -12.89 -0.23
N SER A 115 11.62 -14.18 -0.58
CA SER A 115 11.99 -14.66 -1.90
C SER A 115 11.07 -15.79 -2.31
N ALA A 116 10.83 -15.97 -3.61
CA ALA A 116 9.95 -17.02 -4.09
C ALA A 116 10.62 -17.84 -5.19
N GLN A 117 10.31 -19.14 -5.21
CA GLN A 117 10.73 -20.09 -6.22
C GLN A 117 9.52 -20.88 -6.70
N VAL A 118 9.55 -21.35 -7.96
CA VAL A 118 8.51 -22.16 -8.56
C VAL A 118 9.08 -23.46 -9.09
N SER A 119 8.41 -24.56 -8.78
CA SER A 119 8.67 -25.86 -9.37
C SER A 119 7.35 -26.44 -9.90
N GLY A 120 7.19 -26.43 -11.23
CA GLY A 120 5.93 -26.78 -11.86
C GLY A 120 4.79 -25.84 -11.41
N LYS A 121 3.82 -26.40 -10.67
CA LYS A 121 2.69 -25.66 -10.09
C LYS A 121 2.84 -25.40 -8.59
N THR A 122 4.01 -25.64 -8.03
CA THR A 122 4.28 -25.38 -6.61
C THR A 122 5.09 -24.11 -6.45
N ILE A 123 4.55 -23.17 -5.67
CA ILE A 123 5.22 -21.90 -5.31
C ILE A 123 5.74 -22.08 -3.88
N THR A 124 7.03 -21.83 -3.67
CA THR A 124 7.67 -21.84 -2.36
C THR A 124 8.17 -20.45 -2.03
N ILE A 125 7.73 -19.87 -0.92
CA ILE A 125 8.12 -18.53 -0.45
C ILE A 125 8.97 -18.70 0.81
N ASN A 126 10.24 -18.33 0.77
CA ASN A 126 11.08 -18.20 1.94
C ASN A 126 10.92 -16.80 2.51
N TYR A 127 10.84 -16.66 3.82
CA TYR A 127 10.63 -15.36 4.45
C TYR A 127 11.34 -15.24 5.79
N SER A 128 11.60 -13.99 6.19
CA SER A 128 11.99 -13.62 7.55
C SER A 128 11.30 -12.30 7.93
N VAL A 129 10.85 -12.22 9.18
CA VAL A 129 10.18 -11.07 9.78
C VAL A 129 10.99 -10.58 10.96
N THR A 130 11.38 -9.31 10.91
CA THR A 130 12.14 -8.66 11.98
C THR A 130 11.28 -7.52 12.53
N PRO A 131 10.79 -7.60 13.79
CA PRO A 131 10.13 -6.47 14.44
C PRO A 131 11.06 -5.27 14.52
N SER A 132 10.51 -4.06 14.38
CA SER A 132 11.29 -2.82 14.51
C SER A 132 11.71 -2.53 15.97
N ASN A 133 11.09 -3.19 16.94
CA ASN A 133 11.48 -3.17 18.33
C ASN A 133 11.42 -4.59 18.90
N SER A 134 12.40 -4.98 19.68
CA SER A 134 12.51 -6.33 20.29
C SER A 134 11.36 -6.66 21.25
N SER A 135 10.65 -5.65 21.75
CA SER A 135 9.46 -5.83 22.60
C SER A 135 8.18 -6.12 21.80
N TYR A 136 8.18 -5.94 20.48
CA TYR A 136 7.01 -6.18 19.65
C TYR A 136 6.84 -7.65 19.31
N THR A 137 5.60 -8.12 19.41
CA THR A 137 5.25 -9.51 19.15
C THR A 137 4.62 -9.69 17.78
N VAL A 138 5.23 -10.53 16.95
CA VAL A 138 4.63 -11.02 15.71
C VAL A 138 3.65 -12.13 16.07
N SER A 139 2.36 -11.85 15.95
CA SER A 139 1.30 -12.82 16.30
C SER A 139 1.01 -13.83 15.19
N GLU A 140 1.11 -13.40 13.93
CA GLU A 140 0.80 -14.22 12.76
C GLU A 140 1.63 -13.74 11.56
N VAL A 141 2.02 -14.69 10.72
CA VAL A 141 2.61 -14.43 9.40
C VAL A 141 1.73 -15.08 8.34
N TYR A 142 1.49 -14.34 7.28
CA TYR A 142 0.61 -14.72 6.19
C TYR A 142 1.40 -14.83 4.89
N GLY A 143 1.23 -15.92 4.16
CA GLY A 143 1.59 -16.00 2.77
C GLY A 143 0.36 -15.81 1.90
N TYR A 144 0.48 -15.04 0.84
CA TYR A 144 -0.59 -14.82 -0.13
C TYR A 144 -0.10 -15.13 -1.54
N TRP A 145 -1.03 -15.57 -2.39
CA TRP A 145 -0.84 -15.57 -3.82
C TRP A 145 -2.08 -14.98 -4.53
N ASN A 146 -1.88 -14.40 -5.72
CA ASN A 146 -2.94 -13.90 -6.58
C ASN A 146 -2.49 -13.94 -8.05
N PHE A 147 -3.45 -13.87 -8.96
CA PHE A 147 -3.23 -13.70 -10.42
C PHE A 147 -3.22 -12.23 -10.85
N ALA A 148 -3.35 -11.30 -9.93
CA ALA A 148 -3.22 -9.87 -10.11
C ALA A 148 -2.20 -9.29 -9.10
N PRO A 149 -1.50 -8.20 -9.41
CA PRO A 149 -0.44 -7.65 -8.55
C PRO A 149 -0.96 -7.02 -7.25
N GLY A 150 -2.25 -6.71 -7.14
CA GLY A 150 -2.86 -6.18 -5.91
C GLY A 150 -3.02 -7.26 -4.86
N ILE A 151 -2.06 -7.39 -3.92
CA ILE A 151 -2.07 -8.43 -2.90
C ILE A 151 -1.93 -7.85 -1.50
N ASP A 152 -2.89 -8.18 -0.63
CA ASP A 152 -2.84 -7.94 0.81
C ASP A 152 -3.81 -8.87 1.56
N ASN A 153 -4.08 -8.57 2.84
CA ASN A 153 -4.99 -9.36 3.69
C ASN A 153 -6.48 -9.18 3.35
N GLY A 154 -6.84 -8.25 2.47
CA GLY A 154 -8.23 -8.09 2.00
C GLY A 154 -8.69 -9.32 1.22
N SER A 155 -9.91 -9.80 1.45
CA SER A 155 -10.42 -11.02 0.81
C SER A 155 -10.51 -10.90 -0.72
N ALA A 156 -10.70 -9.70 -1.25
CA ALA A 156 -10.72 -9.42 -2.69
C ALA A 156 -9.30 -9.35 -3.31
N ASN A 157 -8.27 -9.23 -2.49
CA ASN A 157 -6.88 -8.98 -2.90
C ASN A 157 -6.01 -10.24 -2.83
N GLN A 158 -6.61 -11.42 -2.71
CA GLN A 158 -5.88 -12.69 -2.63
C GLN A 158 -6.70 -13.82 -3.27
N ALA A 159 -6.06 -14.70 -4.02
CA ALA A 159 -6.63 -15.94 -4.52
C ALA A 159 -6.37 -17.11 -3.55
N GLY A 160 -5.37 -17.01 -2.70
CA GLY A 160 -5.09 -17.95 -1.63
C GLY A 160 -4.24 -17.37 -0.53
N LYS A 161 -4.44 -17.91 0.68
CA LYS A 161 -3.76 -17.47 1.90
C LYS A 161 -3.38 -18.68 2.75
N GLN A 162 -2.21 -18.60 3.36
CA GLN A 162 -1.80 -19.48 4.45
C GLN A 162 -1.37 -18.64 5.66
N THR A 163 -1.54 -19.18 6.86
CA THR A 163 -1.18 -18.51 8.11
C THR A 163 -0.25 -19.41 8.92
N VAL A 164 0.84 -18.84 9.40
CA VAL A 164 1.81 -19.50 10.28
C VAL A 164 2.15 -18.59 11.46
N LYS A 165 2.85 -19.12 12.47
CA LYS A 165 3.27 -18.32 13.65
C LYS A 165 4.77 -18.04 13.68
N ALA A 166 5.57 -18.85 12.96
CA ALA A 166 7.02 -18.65 12.91
C ALA A 166 7.36 -17.33 12.22
N THR A 167 8.36 -16.62 12.74
CA THR A 167 8.85 -15.36 12.18
C THR A 167 9.79 -15.55 11.00
N GLU A 168 10.27 -16.77 10.78
CA GLU A 168 11.09 -17.17 9.65
C GLU A 168 10.72 -18.58 9.18
N GLY A 169 10.94 -18.88 7.92
CA GLY A 169 10.67 -20.19 7.35
C GLY A 169 10.17 -20.14 5.93
N THR A 170 9.31 -21.10 5.61
CA THR A 170 8.81 -21.33 4.25
C THR A 170 7.29 -21.50 4.25
N ILE A 171 6.63 -20.86 3.29
CA ILE A 171 5.22 -21.07 2.97
C ILE A 171 5.12 -21.62 1.55
N THR A 172 4.38 -22.71 1.36
CA THR A 172 4.27 -23.39 0.06
C THR A 172 2.83 -23.44 -0.41
N PHE A 173 2.56 -23.07 -1.66
CA PHE A 173 1.28 -23.21 -2.34
C PHE A 173 1.40 -24.25 -3.44
N ASP A 174 0.70 -25.38 -3.29
CA ASP A 174 0.47 -26.33 -4.37
C ASP A 174 -0.80 -25.94 -5.14
N LEU A 175 -0.64 -25.54 -6.39
CA LEU A 175 -1.71 -25.10 -7.26
C LEU A 175 -2.27 -26.23 -8.15
N SER A 176 -1.76 -27.45 -8.05
CA SER A 176 -2.12 -28.56 -8.94
C SER A 176 -3.62 -28.88 -8.90
N ASN A 177 -4.22 -28.82 -7.70
CA ASN A 177 -5.65 -29.08 -7.47
C ASN A 177 -6.36 -27.86 -6.85
N ASN A 178 -5.80 -26.66 -7.03
CA ASN A 178 -6.38 -25.45 -6.46
C ASN A 178 -7.52 -24.90 -7.32
N ALA A 179 -8.72 -24.81 -6.74
CA ALA A 179 -9.93 -24.38 -7.44
C ALA A 179 -9.81 -22.93 -7.97
N ASN A 180 -9.23 -22.00 -7.18
CA ASN A 180 -9.03 -20.61 -7.59
C ASN A 180 -8.03 -20.51 -8.76
N TYR A 181 -6.98 -21.32 -8.75
CA TYR A 181 -6.03 -21.41 -9.86
C TYR A 181 -6.72 -21.93 -11.13
N THR A 182 -7.43 -23.04 -11.02
CA THR A 182 -8.11 -23.68 -12.17
C THR A 182 -9.17 -22.77 -12.78
N SER A 183 -9.99 -22.14 -11.97
CA SER A 183 -11.05 -21.23 -12.41
C SER A 183 -10.52 -19.96 -13.11
N ASN A 184 -9.30 -19.55 -12.81
CA ASN A 184 -8.68 -18.35 -13.36
C ASN A 184 -7.55 -18.63 -14.36
N LEU A 185 -7.39 -19.89 -14.82
CA LEU A 185 -6.35 -20.28 -15.78
C LEU A 185 -6.32 -19.40 -17.03
N TYR A 186 -7.47 -18.97 -17.53
CA TYR A 186 -7.55 -18.13 -18.72
C TYR A 186 -6.91 -16.76 -18.48
N LYS A 187 -7.09 -16.15 -17.29
CA LYS A 187 -6.44 -14.89 -16.90
C LYS A 187 -4.95 -15.08 -16.71
N ILE A 188 -4.56 -16.16 -16.06
CA ILE A 188 -3.15 -16.50 -15.78
C ILE A 188 -2.40 -16.70 -17.09
N LYS A 189 -2.95 -17.48 -18.03
CA LYS A 189 -2.36 -17.71 -19.35
C LYS A 189 -2.28 -16.43 -20.19
N SER A 190 -3.32 -15.59 -20.18
CA SER A 190 -3.31 -14.33 -20.91
C SER A 190 -2.28 -13.33 -20.36
N ASN A 191 -1.88 -13.49 -19.10
CA ASN A 191 -0.82 -12.71 -18.44
C ASN A 191 0.55 -13.43 -18.46
N GLY A 192 0.79 -14.34 -19.39
CA GLY A 192 2.07 -15.03 -19.52
C GLY A 192 2.39 -16.01 -18.39
N ASN A 193 1.39 -16.65 -17.79
CA ASN A 193 1.47 -17.54 -16.63
C ASN A 193 2.06 -16.89 -15.36
N LYS A 194 1.97 -15.56 -15.27
CA LYS A 194 2.43 -14.81 -14.11
C LYS A 194 1.46 -14.91 -12.95
N LEU A 195 2.01 -15.14 -11.79
CA LEU A 195 1.36 -15.02 -10.49
C LEU A 195 2.16 -14.08 -9.61
N TYR A 196 1.50 -13.59 -8.61
CA TYR A 196 2.11 -12.68 -7.62
C TYR A 196 1.98 -13.31 -6.24
N VAL A 197 3.02 -13.15 -5.44
CA VAL A 197 3.04 -13.63 -4.06
C VAL A 197 3.55 -12.55 -3.12
N ARG A 198 3.12 -12.60 -1.89
CA ARG A 198 3.49 -11.63 -0.86
C ARG A 198 3.44 -12.25 0.52
N ILE A 199 4.27 -11.76 1.43
CA ILE A 199 4.20 -12.06 2.86
C ILE A 199 3.62 -10.86 3.60
N GLY A 200 2.74 -11.12 4.57
CA GLY A 200 2.29 -10.15 5.56
C GLY A 200 2.62 -10.63 6.96
N ALA A 201 2.94 -9.72 7.86
CA ALA A 201 3.19 -10.04 9.27
C ALA A 201 2.36 -9.14 10.17
N LYS A 202 1.56 -9.75 11.05
CA LYS A 202 0.75 -9.05 12.03
C LYS A 202 1.56 -8.85 13.31
N THR A 203 1.96 -7.60 13.53
CA THR A 203 2.77 -7.18 14.68
C THR A 203 2.02 -6.08 15.40
N GLU A 204 1.81 -6.22 16.71
CA GLU A 204 1.03 -5.27 17.53
C GLU A 204 -0.35 -4.92 16.90
N GLY A 205 -1.00 -5.91 16.29
CA GLY A 205 -2.31 -5.75 15.65
C GLY A 205 -2.30 -5.10 14.27
N LYS A 206 -1.17 -4.61 13.77
CA LYS A 206 -0.99 -4.03 12.44
C LYS A 206 -0.31 -5.02 11.50
N ILE A 207 -0.61 -4.93 10.21
CA ILE A 207 0.00 -5.83 9.20
C ILE A 207 0.94 -5.03 8.32
N ASN A 208 2.24 -5.34 8.41
CA ASN A 208 3.24 -4.91 7.43
C ASN A 208 3.40 -5.98 6.35
N TYR A 209 3.95 -5.60 5.21
CA TYR A 209 4.05 -6.45 4.03
C TYR A 209 5.47 -6.48 3.46
N SER A 210 5.83 -7.59 2.81
CA SER A 210 6.99 -7.64 1.92
C SER A 210 6.74 -6.87 0.64
N LYS A 211 7.77 -6.64 -0.17
CA LYS A 211 7.61 -6.33 -1.59
C LYS A 211 6.82 -7.46 -2.26
N ILE A 212 6.10 -7.12 -3.33
CA ILE A 212 5.38 -8.11 -4.16
C ILE A 212 6.43 -8.84 -4.99
N LEU A 213 6.34 -10.16 -5.05
CA LEU A 213 7.19 -11.01 -5.87
C LEU A 213 6.37 -11.56 -7.04
N GLU A 214 6.84 -11.34 -8.25
CA GLU A 214 6.28 -11.94 -9.46
C GLU A 214 6.94 -13.29 -9.70
N VAL A 215 6.15 -14.31 -10.00
CA VAL A 215 6.58 -15.67 -10.33
C VAL A 215 5.86 -16.18 -11.56
N THR A 216 6.50 -17.07 -12.33
CA THR A 216 5.90 -17.69 -13.51
C THR A 216 5.71 -19.17 -13.25
N VAL A 217 4.46 -19.66 -13.38
CA VAL A 217 4.13 -21.09 -13.25
C VAL A 217 4.11 -21.76 -14.62
N GLN A 218 4.35 -23.09 -14.64
CA GLN A 218 4.40 -23.89 -15.86
C GLN A 218 3.13 -24.75 -16.04
#